data_6be9e9534aed897c55a45fbdd9c24d15
#
_entry.id   6be9e9534aed897c55a45fbdd9c24d15
#
_cell.length_a   1.000
_cell.length_b   1.000
_cell.length_c   1.000
_cell.angle_alpha   90.00
_cell.angle_beta   90.00
_cell.angle_gamma   90.00
#
_symmetry.space_group_name_H-M   'P 1'
#
loop_
_entity.id
_entity.type
_entity.pdbx_description
1 polymer ?
#
loop_
_entity_poly.entity_id
_entity_poly.type
_entity_poly.pdbx_seq_one_letter_code
_entity_poly.pdbx_strand_id
1 'polypeptide(L)'
;MTLDPAHPRIRPAFADRTRWWGFGLYALVSAIHIVSGVVGPDVIVFPTKLMLMPALAIAALWALRGSFDASTATRAASVLFVAIAFSWLGDGAGFFFPFLDDELPAMLLCFGLAHLAYILLFLRFLPRRAVPRWTLIYVVWWVLMVAVLWPSLGALAIAVALYGLVLGGTAVAATRGGAITTAGGAFFLASDTILALRLFLPDQTGLLAGPWVMLTYTIGQGLLAYGIVRLLREEPR
;
A
#
# COMPACT_ATOMS: atom_id res chain seq x y z
N MET A 1 25.93 2.43 -49.96
CA MET A 1 26.37 2.74 -48.57
C MET A 1 25.14 2.55 -47.66
N THR A 2 24.92 1.30 -47.27
CA THR A 2 23.77 0.84 -46.49
C THR A 2 24.08 1.07 -45.02
N LEU A 3 23.27 1.94 -44.37
CA LEU A 3 23.35 2.20 -42.94
C LEU A 3 22.85 0.94 -42.19
N ASP A 4 23.71 0.41 -41.33
CA ASP A 4 23.45 -0.72 -40.44
C ASP A 4 22.47 -0.26 -39.30
N PRO A 5 21.27 -0.92 -39.14
CA PRO A 5 20.27 -0.50 -38.17
C PRO A 5 20.44 -1.13 -36.78
N ALA A 6 21.59 -1.78 -36.47
CA ALA A 6 21.72 -2.58 -35.24
C ALA A 6 22.73 -2.02 -34.24
N HIS A 7 22.55 -0.74 -33.83
CA HIS A 7 23.18 -0.32 -32.59
C HIS A 7 22.12 -0.35 -31.43
N PRO A 8 22.24 -1.31 -30.48
CA PRO A 8 21.46 -1.25 -29.27
C PRO A 8 21.78 0.08 -28.55
N ARG A 9 20.78 0.94 -28.41
CA ARG A 9 20.93 2.17 -27.63
C ARG A 9 21.25 1.75 -26.20
N ILE A 10 22.54 1.81 -25.83
CA ILE A 10 23.00 1.65 -24.46
C ILE A 10 22.40 2.82 -23.67
N ARG A 11 21.30 2.57 -22.98
CA ARG A 11 20.73 3.57 -22.05
C ARG A 11 21.78 3.77 -20.95
N PRO A 12 22.25 5.01 -20.68
CA PRO A 12 23.26 5.23 -19.68
C PRO A 12 22.72 4.78 -18.31
N ALA A 13 23.53 4.01 -17.58
CA ALA A 13 23.20 3.46 -16.25
C ALA A 13 22.81 4.56 -15.24
N PHE A 14 23.25 5.81 -15.43
CA PHE A 14 22.86 6.97 -14.67
C PHE A 14 21.36 7.33 -14.78
N ALA A 15 20.77 7.20 -15.96
CA ALA A 15 19.36 7.50 -16.19
C ALA A 15 18.43 6.51 -15.46
N ASP A 16 18.92 5.34 -15.10
CA ASP A 16 18.16 4.31 -14.39
C ASP A 16 18.15 4.56 -12.87
N ARG A 17 19.23 5.04 -12.29
CA ARG A 17 19.31 5.39 -10.86
C ARG A 17 18.43 6.57 -10.48
N THR A 18 18.37 7.62 -11.30
CA THR A 18 17.58 8.83 -11.00
C THR A 18 16.08 8.60 -10.97
N ARG A 19 15.60 7.51 -11.56
CA ARG A 19 14.16 7.18 -11.58
C ARG A 19 13.62 6.75 -10.23
N TRP A 20 14.47 6.25 -9.33
CA TRP A 20 14.08 5.79 -8.00
C TRP A 20 14.12 6.88 -6.93
N TRP A 21 14.60 8.09 -7.26
CA TRP A 21 14.69 9.20 -6.32
C TRP A 21 13.34 9.65 -5.77
N GLY A 22 12.25 9.47 -6.53
CA GLY A 22 10.90 9.74 -6.05
C GLY A 22 10.55 8.95 -4.79
N PHE A 23 11.04 7.70 -4.68
CA PHE A 23 10.85 6.90 -3.46
C PHE A 23 11.66 7.44 -2.27
N GLY A 24 12.78 8.13 -2.52
CA GLY A 24 13.51 8.88 -1.48
C GLY A 24 12.68 10.04 -0.92
N LEU A 25 11.97 10.77 -1.80
CA LEU A 25 11.01 11.81 -1.37
C LEU A 25 9.89 11.22 -0.51
N TYR A 26 9.28 10.11 -0.95
CA TYR A 26 8.27 9.41 -0.17
C TYR A 26 8.79 8.97 1.21
N ALA A 27 10.00 8.41 1.26
CA ALA A 27 10.64 8.00 2.52
C ALA A 27 10.89 9.20 3.44
N LEU A 28 11.29 10.35 2.88
CA LEU A 28 11.49 11.60 3.64
C LEU A 28 10.15 12.10 4.24
N VAL A 29 9.09 12.17 3.43
CA VAL A 29 7.76 12.58 3.90
C VAL A 29 7.26 11.61 4.98
N SER A 30 7.48 10.29 4.80
CA SER A 30 7.13 9.27 5.79
C SER A 30 7.89 9.47 7.11
N ALA A 31 9.20 9.73 7.04
CA ALA A 31 10.01 9.99 8.22
C ALA A 31 9.55 11.25 8.96
N ILE A 32 9.29 12.34 8.23
CA ILE A 32 8.75 13.59 8.80
C ILE A 32 7.42 13.31 9.50
N HIS A 33 6.49 12.59 8.86
CA HIS A 33 5.19 12.27 9.44
C HIS A 33 5.32 11.44 10.72
N ILE A 34 6.15 10.38 10.69
CA ILE A 34 6.36 9.51 11.86
C ILE A 34 6.98 10.29 13.02
N VAL A 35 8.02 11.09 12.75
CA VAL A 35 8.68 11.91 13.77
C VAL A 35 7.72 12.96 14.32
N SER A 36 6.96 13.64 13.47
CA SER A 36 5.95 14.63 13.90
C SER A 36 4.88 14.01 14.79
N GLY A 37 4.48 12.76 14.51
CA GLY A 37 3.51 12.04 15.35
C GLY A 37 4.05 11.59 16.71
N VAL A 38 5.40 11.60 16.90
CA VAL A 38 6.02 11.23 18.18
C VAL A 38 6.40 12.45 19.01
N VAL A 39 6.96 13.48 18.38
CA VAL A 39 7.58 14.62 19.09
C VAL A 39 7.15 15.99 18.56
N GLY A 40 6.39 16.01 17.49
CA GLY A 40 5.99 17.24 16.80
C GLY A 40 4.69 17.85 17.33
N PRO A 41 4.36 19.07 16.89
CA PRO A 41 3.07 19.67 17.15
C PRO A 41 1.98 18.99 16.30
N ASP A 42 0.79 18.78 16.90
CA ASP A 42 -0.35 18.10 16.24
C ASP A 42 -0.76 18.74 14.92
N VAL A 43 -0.55 20.04 14.77
CA VAL A 43 -0.87 20.79 13.54
C VAL A 43 -0.12 20.29 12.30
N ILE A 44 1.03 19.64 12.46
CA ILE A 44 1.83 19.10 11.34
C ILE A 44 1.45 17.65 11.02
N VAL A 45 0.91 16.91 11.99
CA VAL A 45 0.65 15.47 11.84
C VAL A 45 -0.35 15.19 10.73
N PHE A 46 -1.49 15.89 10.75
CA PHE A 46 -2.52 15.66 9.74
C PHE A 46 -2.10 16.06 8.31
N PRO A 47 -1.54 17.27 8.05
CA PRO A 47 -1.04 17.62 6.72
C PRO A 47 0.02 16.65 6.19
N THR A 48 0.96 16.22 7.04
CA THR A 48 1.99 15.27 6.61
C THR A 48 1.42 13.88 6.30
N LYS A 49 0.38 13.43 7.03
CA LYS A 49 -0.37 12.21 6.70
C LYS A 49 -0.98 12.30 5.32
N LEU A 50 -1.67 13.38 5.00
CA LEU A 50 -2.30 13.59 3.69
C LEU A 50 -1.28 13.70 2.54
N MET A 51 -0.03 14.06 2.81
CA MET A 51 1.03 14.12 1.79
C MET A 51 1.66 12.76 1.45
N LEU A 52 1.45 11.72 2.26
CA LEU A 52 2.06 10.40 2.06
C LEU A 52 1.69 9.78 0.70
N MET A 53 0.40 9.67 0.42
CA MET A 53 -0.07 9.03 -0.81
C MET A 53 0.22 9.86 -2.07
N PRO A 54 0.05 11.19 -2.10
CA PRO A 54 0.55 12.02 -3.20
C PRO A 54 2.05 11.86 -3.46
N ALA A 55 2.89 11.84 -2.42
CA ALA A 55 4.33 11.61 -2.57
C ALA A 55 4.63 10.22 -3.17
N LEU A 56 3.90 9.18 -2.74
CA LEU A 56 4.01 7.83 -3.30
C LEU A 56 3.55 7.77 -4.76
N ALA A 57 2.46 8.45 -5.10
CA ALA A 57 1.97 8.55 -6.48
C ALA A 57 3.00 9.23 -7.40
N ILE A 58 3.59 10.35 -6.94
CA ILE A 58 4.66 11.04 -7.66
C ILE A 58 5.87 10.12 -7.84
N ALA A 59 6.28 9.38 -6.81
CA ALA A 59 7.37 8.42 -6.87
C ALA A 59 7.12 7.33 -7.92
N ALA A 60 5.92 6.73 -7.91
CA ALA A 60 5.53 5.71 -8.87
C ALA A 60 5.48 6.27 -10.31
N LEU A 61 4.85 7.44 -10.50
CA LEU A 61 4.77 8.11 -11.79
C LEU A 61 6.15 8.44 -12.36
N TRP A 62 7.04 8.97 -11.50
CA TRP A 62 8.40 9.28 -11.90
C TRP A 62 9.17 8.03 -12.31
N ALA A 63 9.04 6.95 -11.56
CA ALA A 63 9.71 5.70 -11.86
C ALA A 63 9.17 5.01 -13.13
N LEU A 64 7.88 5.17 -13.44
CA LEU A 64 7.24 4.60 -14.63
C LEU A 64 7.44 5.45 -15.90
N ARG A 65 8.12 6.58 -15.85
CA ARG A 65 8.36 7.42 -17.05
C ARG A 65 8.98 6.62 -18.18
N GLY A 66 8.38 6.73 -19.36
CA GLY A 66 8.82 6.04 -20.58
C GLY A 66 8.53 4.52 -20.59
N SER A 67 7.63 4.06 -19.70
CA SER A 67 7.14 2.66 -19.67
C SER A 67 5.69 2.52 -20.14
N PHE A 68 5.04 3.62 -20.51
CA PHE A 68 3.61 3.65 -20.87
C PHE A 68 3.27 3.27 -22.32
N ASP A 69 4.24 2.80 -23.09
CA ASP A 69 4.02 2.45 -24.52
C ASP A 69 3.23 1.14 -24.70
N ALA A 70 3.19 0.27 -23.67
CA ALA A 70 2.43 -0.96 -23.70
C ALA A 70 1.07 -0.79 -23.02
N SER A 71 -0.03 -1.15 -23.69
CA SER A 71 -1.40 -1.01 -23.16
C SER A 71 -1.61 -1.73 -21.82
N THR A 72 -0.95 -2.87 -21.59
CA THR A 72 -1.02 -3.64 -20.35
C THR A 72 -0.31 -2.93 -19.21
N ALA A 73 0.89 -2.39 -19.43
CA ALA A 73 1.63 -1.64 -18.41
C ALA A 73 0.87 -0.37 -17.99
N THR A 74 0.25 0.32 -18.95
CA THR A 74 -0.59 1.49 -18.67
C THR A 74 -1.80 1.12 -17.82
N ARG A 75 -2.51 0.04 -18.14
CA ARG A 75 -3.65 -0.44 -17.34
C ARG A 75 -3.23 -0.84 -15.93
N ALA A 76 -2.12 -1.56 -15.79
CA ALA A 76 -1.59 -1.94 -14.49
C ALA A 76 -1.19 -0.71 -13.65
N ALA A 77 -0.52 0.27 -14.26
CA ALA A 77 -0.21 1.54 -13.60
C ALA A 77 -1.48 2.27 -13.16
N SER A 78 -2.52 2.33 -14.00
CA SER A 78 -3.80 2.95 -13.62
C SER A 78 -4.43 2.28 -12.40
N VAL A 79 -4.41 0.94 -12.32
CA VAL A 79 -4.92 0.21 -11.14
C VAL A 79 -4.08 0.50 -9.90
N LEU A 80 -2.74 0.64 -10.03
CA LEU A 80 -1.88 1.05 -8.92
C LEU A 80 -2.27 2.45 -8.42
N PHE A 81 -2.47 3.41 -9.32
CA PHE A 81 -2.88 4.76 -8.92
C PHE A 81 -4.29 4.80 -8.31
N VAL A 82 -5.20 3.94 -8.73
CA VAL A 82 -6.51 3.75 -8.09
C VAL A 82 -6.32 3.24 -6.66
N ALA A 83 -5.44 2.24 -6.43
CA ALA A 83 -5.15 1.75 -5.08
C ALA A 83 -4.57 2.86 -4.18
N ILE A 84 -3.61 3.64 -4.69
CA ILE A 84 -3.02 4.78 -3.96
C ILE A 84 -4.06 5.87 -3.68
N ALA A 85 -4.94 6.17 -4.63
CA ALA A 85 -5.98 7.18 -4.47
C ALA A 85 -7.00 6.78 -3.39
N PHE A 86 -7.46 5.52 -3.40
CA PHE A 86 -8.34 5.02 -2.35
C PHE A 86 -7.66 4.95 -0.98
N SER A 87 -6.36 4.61 -0.91
CA SER A 87 -5.60 4.70 0.33
C SER A 87 -5.54 6.15 0.84
N TRP A 88 -5.36 7.12 -0.05
CA TRP A 88 -5.38 8.55 0.29
C TRP A 88 -6.72 9.00 0.84
N LEU A 89 -7.82 8.58 0.22
CA LEU A 89 -9.17 8.87 0.70
C LEU A 89 -9.41 8.23 2.08
N GLY A 90 -8.90 7.02 2.30
CA GLY A 90 -8.95 6.36 3.61
C GLY A 90 -8.14 7.08 4.68
N ASP A 91 -6.92 7.55 4.33
CA ASP A 91 -6.06 8.32 5.23
C ASP A 91 -6.69 9.63 5.70
N GLY A 92 -7.45 10.26 4.83
CA GLY A 92 -8.13 11.53 5.10
C GLY A 92 -9.64 11.39 5.26
N ALA A 93 -10.17 10.24 5.68
CA ALA A 93 -11.61 9.98 5.69
C ALA A 93 -12.41 11.06 6.44
N GLY A 94 -12.00 11.47 7.64
CA GLY A 94 -12.66 12.54 8.39
C GLY A 94 -12.59 13.92 7.73
N PHE A 95 -11.59 14.15 6.86
CA PHE A 95 -11.47 15.39 6.11
C PHE A 95 -12.29 15.39 4.82
N PHE A 96 -12.27 14.26 4.08
CA PHE A 96 -12.96 14.16 2.80
C PHE A 96 -14.48 13.89 2.93
N PHE A 97 -14.89 13.29 4.05
CA PHE A 97 -16.29 12.95 4.32
C PHE A 97 -16.80 13.61 5.64
N PRO A 98 -16.71 14.96 5.77
CA PRO A 98 -17.03 15.67 7.00
C PRO A 98 -18.52 15.62 7.38
N PHE A 99 -19.35 15.06 6.51
CA PHE A 99 -20.79 14.88 6.73
C PHE A 99 -21.13 13.55 7.42
N LEU A 100 -20.12 12.72 7.71
CA LEU A 100 -20.29 11.48 8.46
C LEU A 100 -19.96 11.73 9.93
N ASP A 101 -20.83 11.27 10.82
CA ASP A 101 -20.62 11.36 12.28
C ASP A 101 -19.44 10.49 12.75
N ASP A 102 -19.17 9.39 12.02
CA ASP A 102 -18.06 8.48 12.25
C ASP A 102 -17.29 8.26 10.93
N GLU A 103 -15.99 8.53 10.94
CA GLU A 103 -15.14 8.36 9.77
C GLU A 103 -14.76 6.89 9.48
N LEU A 104 -14.89 6.00 10.48
CA LEU A 104 -14.42 4.62 10.40
C LEU A 104 -15.07 3.83 9.26
N PRO A 105 -16.39 3.89 9.00
CA PRO A 105 -17.01 3.21 7.86
C PRO A 105 -16.45 3.68 6.50
N ALA A 106 -16.23 5.00 6.33
CA ALA A 106 -15.64 5.54 5.11
C ALA A 106 -14.17 5.10 4.94
N MET A 107 -13.41 5.11 6.02
CA MET A 107 -12.04 4.63 6.06
C MET A 107 -11.97 3.15 5.65
N LEU A 108 -12.78 2.28 6.24
CA LEU A 108 -12.86 0.85 5.90
C LEU A 108 -13.23 0.64 4.43
N LEU A 109 -14.20 1.40 3.91
CA LEU A 109 -14.62 1.30 2.50
C LEU A 109 -13.47 1.70 1.56
N CYS A 110 -12.85 2.84 1.81
CA CYS A 110 -11.76 3.35 0.96
C CYS A 110 -10.56 2.40 0.96
N PHE A 111 -10.07 1.98 2.12
CA PHE A 111 -8.98 1.02 2.19
C PHE A 111 -9.38 -0.36 1.63
N GLY A 112 -10.62 -0.79 1.84
CA GLY A 112 -11.15 -2.01 1.25
C GLY A 112 -11.08 -1.98 -0.28
N LEU A 113 -11.47 -0.86 -0.92
CA LEU A 113 -11.37 -0.66 -2.36
C LEU A 113 -9.89 -0.60 -2.83
N ALA A 114 -9.01 0.02 -2.04
CA ALA A 114 -7.57 -0.01 -2.30
C ALA A 114 -7.02 -1.44 -2.33
N HIS A 115 -7.40 -2.26 -1.35
CA HIS A 115 -7.02 -3.68 -1.30
C HIS A 115 -7.56 -4.48 -2.48
N LEU A 116 -8.80 -4.28 -2.88
CA LEU A 116 -9.36 -4.91 -4.09
C LEU A 116 -8.59 -4.51 -5.35
N ALA A 117 -8.17 -3.25 -5.46
CA ALA A 117 -7.33 -2.79 -6.57
C ALA A 117 -5.95 -3.47 -6.54
N TYR A 118 -5.29 -3.60 -5.38
CA TYR A 118 -4.04 -4.36 -5.25
C TYR A 118 -4.21 -5.83 -5.63
N ILE A 119 -5.26 -6.51 -5.14
CA ILE A 119 -5.56 -7.90 -5.50
C ILE A 119 -5.73 -8.02 -7.01
N LEU A 120 -6.56 -7.16 -7.62
CA LEU A 120 -6.78 -7.13 -9.07
C LEU A 120 -5.45 -6.99 -9.83
N LEU A 121 -4.58 -6.09 -9.37
CA LEU A 121 -3.28 -5.83 -9.96
C LEU A 121 -2.41 -7.08 -9.95
N PHE A 122 -2.25 -7.75 -8.80
CA PHE A 122 -1.45 -8.97 -8.67
C PHE A 122 -2.03 -10.16 -9.43
N LEU A 123 -3.36 -10.25 -9.57
CA LEU A 123 -4.00 -11.38 -10.21
C LEU A 123 -4.07 -11.26 -11.74
N ARG A 124 -4.17 -10.02 -12.27
CA ARG A 124 -4.49 -9.79 -13.69
C ARG A 124 -3.35 -9.18 -14.48
N PHE A 125 -2.49 -8.38 -13.86
CA PHE A 125 -1.54 -7.53 -14.57
C PHE A 125 -0.07 -7.83 -14.25
N LEU A 126 0.21 -8.61 -13.21
CA LEU A 126 1.59 -8.94 -12.84
C LEU A 126 1.91 -10.42 -13.10
N PRO A 127 3.22 -10.79 -13.15
CA PRO A 127 3.65 -12.17 -13.42
C PRO A 127 2.96 -13.18 -12.51
N ARG A 128 2.49 -14.27 -13.09
CA ARG A 128 1.72 -15.31 -12.39
C ARG A 128 2.64 -16.31 -11.69
N ARG A 129 3.19 -15.94 -10.55
CA ARG A 129 3.86 -16.90 -9.67
C ARG A 129 2.83 -17.67 -8.86
N ALA A 130 3.13 -18.94 -8.55
CA ALA A 130 2.29 -19.75 -7.67
C ALA A 130 2.24 -19.12 -6.26
N VAL A 131 1.06 -19.17 -5.63
CA VAL A 131 0.89 -18.76 -4.24
C VAL A 131 1.53 -19.83 -3.34
N PRO A 132 2.48 -19.50 -2.46
CA PRO A 132 3.11 -20.46 -1.57
C PRO A 132 2.12 -21.00 -0.54
N ARG A 133 2.25 -22.27 -0.15
CA ARG A 133 1.35 -22.89 0.85
C ARG A 133 1.43 -22.25 2.23
N TRP A 134 2.57 -21.65 2.60
CA TRP A 134 2.72 -20.97 3.88
C TRP A 134 1.75 -19.78 4.05
N THR A 135 1.21 -19.23 2.96
CA THR A 135 0.21 -18.13 3.03
C THR A 135 -1.07 -18.51 3.75
N LEU A 136 -1.31 -19.79 4.02
CA LEU A 136 -2.40 -20.24 4.89
C LEU A 136 -2.33 -19.62 6.29
N ILE A 137 -1.17 -19.12 6.72
CA ILE A 137 -1.02 -18.35 7.96
C ILE A 137 -1.92 -17.10 7.97
N TYR A 138 -2.20 -16.50 6.81
CA TYR A 138 -3.09 -15.33 6.72
C TYR A 138 -4.55 -15.69 6.95
N VAL A 139 -4.97 -16.93 6.65
CA VAL A 139 -6.30 -17.44 6.99
C VAL A 139 -6.41 -17.61 8.51
N VAL A 140 -5.37 -18.20 9.13
CA VAL A 140 -5.30 -18.35 10.58
C VAL A 140 -5.33 -16.98 11.26
N TRP A 141 -4.53 -16.03 10.76
CA TRP A 141 -4.53 -14.65 11.24
C TRP A 141 -5.93 -14.03 11.16
N TRP A 142 -6.62 -14.16 10.03
CA TRP A 142 -7.96 -13.60 9.84
C TRP A 142 -8.97 -14.18 10.84
N VAL A 143 -8.97 -15.51 10.99
CA VAL A 143 -9.87 -16.19 11.95
C VAL A 143 -9.60 -15.70 13.37
N LEU A 144 -8.32 -15.62 13.77
CA LEU A 144 -7.94 -15.15 15.11
C LEU A 144 -8.33 -13.69 15.33
N MET A 145 -8.07 -12.81 14.36
CA MET A 145 -8.42 -11.40 14.47
C MET A 145 -9.92 -11.20 14.56
N VAL A 146 -10.71 -11.88 13.74
CA VAL A 146 -12.17 -11.84 13.82
C VAL A 146 -12.65 -12.34 15.18
N ALA A 147 -12.15 -13.49 15.64
CA ALA A 147 -12.56 -14.07 16.93
C ALA A 147 -12.23 -13.15 18.12
N VAL A 148 -11.04 -12.53 18.12
CA VAL A 148 -10.60 -11.63 19.20
C VAL A 148 -11.38 -10.33 19.21
N LEU A 149 -11.63 -9.73 18.03
CA LEU A 149 -12.29 -8.44 17.94
C LEU A 149 -13.81 -8.52 18.01
N TRP A 150 -14.42 -9.68 17.66
CA TRP A 150 -15.87 -9.84 17.51
C TRP A 150 -16.71 -9.25 18.64
N PRO A 151 -16.36 -9.46 19.94
CA PRO A 151 -17.14 -8.92 21.04
C PRO A 151 -17.18 -7.38 21.10
N SER A 152 -16.16 -6.71 20.51
CA SER A 152 -15.99 -5.25 20.57
C SER A 152 -16.45 -4.54 19.29
N LEU A 153 -16.78 -5.26 18.21
CA LEU A 153 -17.08 -4.66 16.91
C LEU A 153 -18.49 -4.10 16.78
N GLY A 154 -19.45 -4.57 17.58
CA GLY A 154 -20.85 -4.12 17.48
C GLY A 154 -21.42 -4.21 16.07
N ALA A 155 -21.99 -3.13 15.56
CA ALA A 155 -22.57 -3.05 14.21
C ALA A 155 -21.54 -3.17 13.08
N LEU A 156 -20.26 -2.93 13.36
CA LEU A 156 -19.19 -2.99 12.38
C LEU A 156 -18.62 -4.41 12.16
N ALA A 157 -19.10 -5.42 12.90
CA ALA A 157 -18.53 -6.77 12.88
C ALA A 157 -18.39 -7.36 11.46
N ILE A 158 -19.44 -7.26 10.65
CA ILE A 158 -19.42 -7.78 9.27
C ILE A 158 -18.46 -6.94 8.41
N ALA A 159 -18.49 -5.63 8.52
CA ALA A 159 -17.63 -4.74 7.73
C ALA A 159 -16.15 -4.99 8.03
N VAL A 160 -15.78 -5.11 9.30
CA VAL A 160 -14.40 -5.38 9.73
C VAL A 160 -13.96 -6.79 9.33
N ALA A 161 -14.83 -7.79 9.43
CA ALA A 161 -14.53 -9.15 8.98
C ALA A 161 -14.27 -9.21 7.47
N LEU A 162 -15.11 -8.56 6.65
CA LEU A 162 -14.93 -8.46 5.20
C LEU A 162 -13.66 -7.67 4.85
N TYR A 163 -13.41 -6.56 5.54
CA TYR A 163 -12.19 -5.79 5.39
C TYR A 163 -10.95 -6.64 5.69
N GLY A 164 -10.92 -7.35 6.80
CA GLY A 164 -9.83 -8.26 7.15
C GLY A 164 -9.58 -9.34 6.09
N LEU A 165 -10.66 -9.83 5.46
CA LEU A 165 -10.55 -10.81 4.38
C LEU A 165 -9.85 -10.23 3.14
N VAL A 166 -10.20 -9.01 2.69
CA VAL A 166 -9.54 -8.39 1.53
C VAL A 166 -8.12 -7.94 1.88
N LEU A 167 -7.85 -7.51 3.11
CA LEU A 167 -6.52 -7.20 3.61
C LEU A 167 -5.61 -8.44 3.58
N GLY A 168 -6.05 -9.55 4.16
CA GLY A 168 -5.36 -10.84 4.10
C GLY A 168 -5.17 -11.33 2.67
N GLY A 169 -6.22 -11.15 1.83
CA GLY A 169 -6.19 -11.44 0.40
C GLY A 169 -5.10 -10.63 -0.33
N THR A 170 -4.89 -9.37 0.03
CA THR A 170 -3.80 -8.55 -0.52
C THR A 170 -2.43 -9.09 -0.11
N ALA A 171 -2.24 -9.47 1.17
CA ALA A 171 -0.99 -10.06 1.64
C ALA A 171 -0.68 -11.37 0.90
N VAL A 172 -1.68 -12.23 0.67
CA VAL A 172 -1.56 -13.45 -0.15
C VAL A 172 -1.21 -13.10 -1.60
N ALA A 173 -1.97 -12.18 -2.23
CA ALA A 173 -1.75 -11.80 -3.63
C ALA A 173 -0.37 -11.18 -3.86
N ALA A 174 0.13 -10.39 -2.92
CA ALA A 174 1.44 -9.74 -2.97
C ALA A 174 2.60 -10.75 -3.03
N THR A 175 2.42 -11.99 -2.52
CA THR A 175 3.44 -13.05 -2.63
C THR A 175 3.75 -13.44 -4.06
N ARG A 176 2.82 -13.21 -4.99
CA ARG A 176 3.00 -13.50 -6.41
C ARG A 176 4.00 -12.57 -7.09
N GLY A 177 4.22 -11.36 -6.55
CA GLY A 177 5.18 -10.39 -7.09
C GLY A 177 6.61 -10.57 -6.59
N GLY A 178 6.87 -11.47 -5.62
CA GLY A 178 8.19 -11.76 -5.08
C GLY A 178 8.43 -11.15 -3.70
N ALA A 179 9.66 -11.20 -3.21
CA ALA A 179 9.99 -10.88 -1.81
C ALA A 179 9.62 -9.45 -1.38
N ILE A 180 9.84 -8.46 -2.26
CA ILE A 180 9.58 -7.04 -1.94
C ILE A 180 8.09 -6.81 -1.74
N THR A 181 7.25 -7.26 -2.67
CA THR A 181 5.80 -7.10 -2.56
C THR A 181 5.23 -7.94 -1.43
N THR A 182 5.78 -9.13 -1.19
CA THR A 182 5.43 -9.97 -0.03
C THR A 182 5.67 -9.24 1.28
N ALA A 183 6.84 -8.63 1.45
CA ALA A 183 7.15 -7.82 2.62
C ALA A 183 6.20 -6.62 2.72
N GLY A 184 5.92 -5.94 1.60
CA GLY A 184 4.96 -4.84 1.55
C GLY A 184 3.56 -5.23 2.04
N GLY A 185 3.02 -6.35 1.55
CA GLY A 185 1.73 -6.88 2.00
C GLY A 185 1.72 -7.27 3.48
N ALA A 186 2.81 -7.86 3.98
CA ALA A 186 2.95 -8.24 5.38
C ALA A 186 3.01 -7.01 6.30
N PHE A 187 3.77 -5.96 5.93
CA PHE A 187 3.83 -4.71 6.69
C PHE A 187 2.49 -3.97 6.70
N PHE A 188 1.77 -3.96 5.57
CA PHE A 188 0.44 -3.36 5.51
C PHE A 188 -0.53 -4.11 6.44
N LEU A 189 -0.56 -5.45 6.37
CA LEU A 189 -1.36 -6.28 7.26
C LEU A 189 -1.01 -6.04 8.74
N ALA A 190 0.27 -5.91 9.08
CA ALA A 190 0.71 -5.59 10.44
C ALA A 190 0.20 -4.22 10.90
N SER A 191 0.25 -3.20 10.02
CA SER A 191 -0.27 -1.86 10.30
C SER A 191 -1.75 -1.90 10.70
N ASP A 192 -2.55 -2.54 9.87
CA ASP A 192 -4.00 -2.58 10.08
C ASP A 192 -4.38 -3.48 11.24
N THR A 193 -3.58 -4.52 11.52
CA THR A 193 -3.72 -5.32 12.74
C THR A 193 -3.52 -4.46 13.99
N ILE A 194 -2.43 -3.67 14.03
CA ILE A 194 -2.17 -2.76 15.15
C ILE A 194 -3.27 -1.72 15.27
N LEU A 195 -3.71 -1.15 14.14
CA LEU A 195 -4.79 -0.16 14.12
C LEU A 195 -6.10 -0.74 14.66
N ALA A 196 -6.50 -1.93 14.18
CA ALA A 196 -7.72 -2.60 14.62
C ALA A 196 -7.69 -2.91 16.13
N LEU A 197 -6.57 -3.42 16.63
CA LEU A 197 -6.39 -3.66 18.08
C LEU A 197 -6.53 -2.36 18.87
N ARG A 198 -5.94 -1.25 18.41
CA ARG A 198 -6.03 0.05 19.08
C ARG A 198 -7.44 0.64 19.07
N LEU A 199 -8.18 0.46 17.99
CA LEU A 199 -9.53 1.01 17.84
C LEU A 199 -10.57 0.22 18.68
N PHE A 200 -10.44 -1.11 18.69
CA PHE A 200 -11.47 -1.97 19.28
C PHE A 200 -11.10 -2.58 20.65
N LEU A 201 -9.81 -2.52 21.03
CA LEU A 201 -9.31 -3.01 22.33
C LEU A 201 -8.36 -1.98 22.98
N PRO A 202 -8.73 -0.72 23.15
CA PRO A 202 -7.84 0.35 23.59
C PRO A 202 -7.20 0.07 24.96
N ASP A 203 -7.94 -0.53 25.89
CA ASP A 203 -7.47 -0.81 27.27
C ASP A 203 -6.35 -1.88 27.31
N GLN A 204 -6.22 -2.70 26.26
CA GLN A 204 -5.27 -3.81 26.20
C GLN A 204 -4.01 -3.48 25.38
N THR A 205 -3.96 -2.33 24.73
CA THR A 205 -2.98 -2.02 23.68
C THR A 205 -2.03 -0.88 24.02
N GLY A 206 -1.83 -0.56 25.29
CA GLY A 206 -0.92 0.51 25.70
C GLY A 206 0.49 0.43 25.11
N LEU A 207 1.03 -0.78 24.96
CA LEU A 207 2.34 -1.03 24.31
C LEU A 207 2.33 -0.79 22.81
N LEU A 208 1.17 -0.81 22.17
CA LEU A 208 0.98 -0.53 20.74
C LEU A 208 0.67 0.95 20.49
N ALA A 209 0.60 1.78 21.53
CA ALA A 209 0.54 3.22 21.38
C ALA A 209 1.82 3.74 20.72
N GLY A 210 1.71 4.82 19.93
CA GLY A 210 2.87 5.41 19.28
C GLY A 210 2.89 5.18 17.75
N PRO A 211 4.05 5.27 17.11
CA PRO A 211 4.15 5.43 15.66
C PRO A 211 4.00 4.12 14.86
N TRP A 212 3.77 2.99 15.53
CA TRP A 212 3.86 1.65 14.92
C TRP A 212 2.91 1.46 13.74
N VAL A 213 1.67 1.99 13.82
CA VAL A 213 0.69 1.95 12.72
C VAL A 213 1.28 2.65 11.50
N MET A 214 1.72 3.89 11.65
CA MET A 214 2.22 4.69 10.53
C MET A 214 3.56 4.20 10.02
N LEU A 215 4.43 3.68 10.90
CA LEU A 215 5.71 3.09 10.51
C LEU A 215 5.49 1.87 9.61
N THR A 216 4.66 0.93 10.06
CA THR A 216 4.37 -0.29 9.28
C THR A 216 3.55 0.02 8.02
N TYR A 217 2.62 0.97 8.09
CA TYR A 217 1.84 1.44 6.95
C TYR A 217 2.72 2.02 5.84
N THR A 218 3.57 2.97 6.18
CA THR A 218 4.42 3.64 5.18
C THR A 218 5.44 2.69 4.57
N ILE A 219 6.02 1.77 5.35
CA ILE A 219 6.88 0.71 4.82
C ILE A 219 6.06 -0.20 3.89
N GLY A 220 4.88 -0.64 4.31
CA GLY A 220 3.99 -1.50 3.53
C GLY A 220 3.63 -0.91 2.18
N GLN A 221 3.10 0.32 2.16
CA GLN A 221 2.71 1.05 0.95
C GLN A 221 3.93 1.30 0.04
N GLY A 222 5.05 1.74 0.62
CA GLY A 222 6.28 1.98 -0.14
C GLY A 222 6.80 0.73 -0.84
N LEU A 223 6.87 -0.41 -0.12
CA LEU A 223 7.34 -1.68 -0.68
C LEU A 223 6.38 -2.26 -1.71
N LEU A 224 5.06 -2.15 -1.50
CA LEU A 224 4.06 -2.57 -2.50
C LEU A 224 4.23 -1.76 -3.78
N ALA A 225 4.20 -0.43 -3.71
CA ALA A 225 4.32 0.43 -4.88
C ALA A 225 5.68 0.26 -5.58
N TYR A 226 6.79 0.24 -4.82
CA TYR A 226 8.13 0.01 -5.37
C TYR A 226 8.24 -1.33 -6.09
N GLY A 227 7.79 -2.41 -5.45
CA GLY A 227 7.85 -3.76 -6.01
C GLY A 227 7.00 -3.90 -7.27
N ILE A 228 5.78 -3.32 -7.28
CA ILE A 228 4.89 -3.31 -8.44
C ILE A 228 5.53 -2.54 -9.60
N VAL A 229 6.00 -1.31 -9.34
CA VAL A 229 6.67 -0.48 -10.37
C VAL A 229 7.88 -1.21 -10.95
N ARG A 230 8.66 -1.89 -10.11
CA ARG A 230 9.80 -2.69 -10.56
C ARG A 230 9.36 -3.81 -11.51
N LEU A 231 8.33 -4.58 -11.15
CA LEU A 231 7.80 -5.66 -11.98
C LEU A 231 7.28 -5.15 -13.33
N LEU A 232 6.55 -4.03 -13.35
CA LEU A 232 6.03 -3.42 -14.58
C LEU A 232 7.14 -2.94 -15.53
N ARG A 233 8.32 -2.67 -15.00
CA ARG A 233 9.49 -2.26 -15.81
C ARG A 233 10.35 -3.43 -16.29
N GLU A 234 10.36 -4.53 -15.54
CA GLU A 234 11.14 -5.73 -15.86
C GLU A 234 10.42 -6.62 -16.88
N GLU A 235 9.12 -6.45 -17.16
CA GLU A 235 8.42 -7.19 -18.21
C GLU A 235 9.04 -6.87 -19.57
N PRO A 236 9.48 -7.90 -20.34
CA PRO A 236 9.98 -7.70 -21.69
C PRO A 236 8.86 -7.13 -22.57
N ARG A 237 9.19 -6.10 -23.32
CA ARG A 237 8.34 -5.45 -24.32
C ARG A 237 8.15 -6.37 -25.53
#